data_29aea6e21b2f4356987090590ab458e9
#
_entry.id   29aea6e21b2f4356987090590ab458e9
#
_cell.length_a   1.000
_cell.length_b   1.000
_cell.length_c   1.000
_cell.angle_alpha   90.00
_cell.angle_beta   90.00
_cell.angle_gamma   90.00
#
_symmetry.space_group_name_H-M   'P 1'
#
loop_
_entity.id
_entity.type
_entity.pdbx_description
1 polymer ?
#
loop_
_entity_poly.entity_id
_entity_poly.type
_entity_poly.pdbx_seq_one_letter_code
_entity_poly.pdbx_strand_id
1 'polypeptide(L)'
;AVFGSFVATVVELEVQADKGVRIKRLVSAIDCGLVTNPTSVLAQIEGGTLFGLSASLFNEITLEQGQVQQSNFHNYRQLRINEAPGVEVHIVPSSEDPGGVGETGTALIGPALLNALAAASGERLRRLPLSRAGYFPVKGA
;
A
#
# COMPACT_ATOMS: atom_id res chain seq x y z
N ALA A 1 1.87 2.01 16.60
CA ALA A 1 2.36 0.64 16.75
C ALA A 1 1.29 -0.34 16.27
N VAL A 2 1.68 -1.38 15.58
CA VAL A 2 0.82 -2.46 15.11
C VAL A 2 1.50 -3.78 15.51
N PHE A 3 0.83 -4.61 16.30
CA PHE A 3 1.37 -5.88 16.79
C PHE A 3 2.74 -5.80 17.48
N GLY A 4 2.98 -4.74 18.25
CA GLY A 4 4.26 -4.50 18.92
C GLY A 4 5.35 -3.90 18.04
N SER A 5 5.09 -3.70 16.74
CA SER A 5 6.04 -3.08 15.81
C SER A 5 5.65 -1.64 15.48
N PHE A 6 6.65 -0.83 15.12
CA PHE A 6 6.46 0.53 14.64
C PHE A 6 6.86 0.62 13.17
N VAL A 7 6.00 1.18 12.34
CA VAL A 7 6.26 1.35 10.91
C VAL A 7 5.99 2.80 10.50
N ALA A 8 6.84 3.33 9.64
CA ALA A 8 6.63 4.58 8.94
C ALA A 8 6.73 4.33 7.42
N THR A 9 5.79 4.87 6.65
CA THR A 9 5.76 4.70 5.19
C THR A 9 5.64 6.05 4.50
N VAL A 10 6.46 6.24 3.46
CA VAL A 10 6.45 7.42 2.60
C VAL A 10 6.18 6.97 1.17
N VAL A 11 5.31 7.72 0.48
CA VAL A 11 4.98 7.53 -0.93
C VAL A 11 5.39 8.78 -1.70
N GLU A 12 6.19 8.60 -2.74
CA GLU A 12 6.47 9.62 -3.73
C GLU A 12 5.70 9.29 -5.02
N LEU A 13 4.90 10.23 -5.51
CA LEU A 13 4.08 10.03 -6.70
C LEU A 13 3.93 11.31 -7.52
N GLU A 14 3.52 11.13 -8.77
CA GLU A 14 3.04 12.18 -9.66
C GLU A 14 1.60 11.91 -10.06
N VAL A 15 0.84 12.99 -10.24
CA VAL A 15 -0.53 12.94 -10.75
C VAL A 15 -0.56 13.62 -12.11
N GLN A 16 -1.06 12.90 -13.11
CA GLN A 16 -1.25 13.41 -14.46
C GLN A 16 -2.58 14.15 -14.59
N ALA A 17 -2.73 14.97 -15.64
CA ALA A 17 -3.95 15.76 -15.86
C ALA A 17 -5.22 14.90 -16.03
N ASP A 18 -5.08 13.69 -16.53
CA ASP A 18 -6.15 12.71 -16.70
C ASP A 18 -6.41 11.84 -15.45
N LYS A 19 -5.84 12.21 -14.29
CA LYS A 19 -5.85 11.47 -13.03
C LYS A 19 -5.02 10.17 -13.02
N GLY A 20 -4.13 9.99 -13.97
CA GLY A 20 -3.10 8.95 -13.92
C GLY A 20 -2.17 9.17 -12.72
N VAL A 21 -1.96 8.14 -11.91
CA VAL A 21 -1.07 8.17 -10.73
C VAL A 21 0.16 7.33 -11.02
N ARG A 22 1.31 7.97 -11.07
CA ARG A 22 2.60 7.30 -11.18
C ARG A 22 3.27 7.27 -9.83
N ILE A 23 3.37 6.09 -9.23
CA ILE A 23 4.13 5.90 -7.99
C ILE A 23 5.60 5.75 -8.37
N LYS A 24 6.43 6.68 -7.91
CA LYS A 24 7.87 6.71 -8.19
C LYS A 24 8.65 5.89 -7.17
N ARG A 25 8.27 6.00 -5.90
CA ARG A 25 9.01 5.40 -4.80
C ARG A 25 8.10 5.10 -3.64
N LEU A 26 8.27 3.92 -3.04
CA LEU A 26 7.68 3.53 -1.78
C LEU A 26 8.81 3.22 -0.82
N VAL A 27 8.83 3.88 0.33
CA VAL A 27 9.84 3.66 1.36
C VAL A 27 9.14 3.35 2.67
N SER A 28 9.52 2.24 3.29
CA SER A 28 9.03 1.86 4.63
C SER A 28 10.20 1.63 5.57
N ALA A 29 10.11 2.17 6.79
CA ALA A 29 11.03 1.86 7.87
C ALA A 29 10.24 1.12 8.96
N ILE A 30 10.81 0.00 9.46
CA ILE A 30 10.19 -0.81 10.49
C ILE A 30 11.14 -1.02 11.67
N ASP A 31 10.64 -0.78 12.88
CA ASP A 31 11.18 -1.29 14.14
C ASP A 31 10.26 -2.41 14.63
N CYS A 32 10.75 -3.63 14.58
CA CYS A 32 10.03 -4.84 15.02
C CYS A 32 10.78 -5.58 16.13
N GLY A 33 11.61 -4.87 16.89
CA GLY A 33 12.45 -5.47 17.91
C GLY A 33 13.57 -6.33 17.33
N LEU A 34 13.98 -7.34 18.08
CA LEU A 34 15.05 -8.25 17.67
C LEU A 34 14.66 -9.06 16.43
N VAL A 35 15.43 -8.89 15.36
CA VAL A 35 15.18 -9.53 14.07
C VAL A 35 16.00 -10.82 13.94
N THR A 36 15.33 -11.96 13.86
CA THR A 36 15.96 -13.27 13.66
C THR A 36 16.34 -13.49 12.20
N ASN A 37 15.48 -13.10 11.26
CA ASN A 37 15.71 -13.24 9.82
C ASN A 37 15.34 -11.95 9.08
N PRO A 38 16.30 -11.09 8.75
CA PRO A 38 16.05 -9.84 8.05
C PRO A 38 15.36 -10.03 6.69
N THR A 39 15.74 -11.04 5.93
CA THR A 39 15.12 -11.30 4.61
C THR A 39 13.62 -11.58 4.71
N SER A 40 13.19 -12.31 5.73
CA SER A 40 11.76 -12.57 5.97
C SER A 40 11.02 -11.30 6.35
N VAL A 41 11.62 -10.43 7.15
CA VAL A 41 11.02 -9.13 7.51
C VAL A 41 10.85 -8.25 6.28
N LEU A 42 11.90 -8.14 5.45
CA LEU A 42 11.83 -7.38 4.19
C LEU A 42 10.70 -7.89 3.29
N ALA A 43 10.64 -9.21 3.05
CA ALA A 43 9.62 -9.82 2.20
C ALA A 43 8.18 -9.59 2.74
N GLN A 44 7.98 -9.62 4.06
CA GLN A 44 6.69 -9.35 4.67
C GLN A 44 6.26 -7.89 4.49
N ILE A 45 7.16 -6.94 4.68
CA ILE A 45 6.85 -5.52 4.50
C ILE A 45 6.61 -5.19 3.03
N GLU A 46 7.44 -5.68 2.12
CA GLU A 46 7.25 -5.51 0.67
C GLU A 46 5.89 -6.09 0.23
N GLY A 47 5.62 -7.34 0.56
CA GLY A 47 4.38 -8.02 0.20
C GLY A 47 3.14 -7.36 0.80
N GLY A 48 3.18 -7.01 2.09
CA GLY A 48 2.10 -6.31 2.78
C GLY A 48 1.83 -4.93 2.19
N THR A 49 2.88 -4.17 1.84
CA THR A 49 2.76 -2.86 1.20
C THR A 49 2.09 -2.97 -0.17
N LEU A 50 2.51 -3.91 -1.02
CA LEU A 50 1.89 -4.12 -2.34
C LEU A 50 0.45 -4.62 -2.23
N PHE A 51 0.15 -5.47 -1.25
CA PHE A 51 -1.21 -5.94 -0.98
C PHE A 51 -2.13 -4.78 -0.57
N GLY A 52 -1.70 -3.95 0.38
CA GLY A 52 -2.44 -2.77 0.82
C GLY A 52 -2.56 -1.70 -0.28
N LEU A 53 -1.53 -1.56 -1.13
CA LEU A 53 -1.57 -0.70 -2.31
C LEU A 53 -2.66 -1.17 -3.29
N SER A 54 -2.73 -2.48 -3.57
CA SER A 54 -3.78 -3.05 -4.40
C SER A 54 -5.18 -2.72 -3.87
N ALA A 55 -5.38 -2.91 -2.56
CA ALA A 55 -6.64 -2.56 -1.90
C ALA A 55 -6.96 -1.06 -2.04
N SER A 56 -5.97 -0.20 -1.84
CA SER A 56 -6.14 1.26 -1.92
C SER A 56 -6.45 1.77 -3.33
N LEU A 57 -5.93 1.10 -4.35
CA LEU A 57 -6.13 1.50 -5.75
C LEU A 57 -7.45 0.96 -6.33
N PHE A 58 -7.79 -0.31 -6.05
CA PHE A 58 -8.80 -1.04 -6.83
C PHE A 58 -9.84 -1.80 -6.04
N ASN A 59 -9.45 -2.40 -4.88
CA ASN A 59 -10.28 -3.44 -4.30
C ASN A 59 -11.60 -2.90 -3.76
N GLU A 60 -12.68 -3.39 -4.28
CA GLU A 60 -14.03 -3.04 -3.90
C GLU A 60 -14.94 -4.25 -3.97
N ILE A 61 -15.70 -4.47 -2.92
CA ILE A 61 -16.79 -5.43 -2.88
C ILE A 61 -18.10 -4.65 -2.92
N THR A 62 -18.96 -4.97 -3.89
CA THR A 62 -20.29 -4.38 -4.01
C THR A 62 -21.36 -5.44 -3.75
N LEU A 63 -22.46 -4.99 -3.14
CA LEU A 63 -23.59 -5.83 -2.84
C LEU A 63 -24.80 -5.37 -3.66
N GLU A 64 -25.47 -6.31 -4.29
CA GLU A 64 -26.72 -6.11 -4.97
C GLU A 64 -27.71 -7.20 -4.54
N GLN A 65 -28.89 -6.79 -4.08
CA GLN A 65 -29.92 -7.70 -3.55
C GLN A 65 -29.40 -8.70 -2.51
N GLY A 66 -28.45 -8.26 -1.66
CA GLY A 66 -27.85 -9.09 -0.61
C GLY A 66 -26.74 -10.04 -1.09
N GLN A 67 -26.35 -9.99 -2.36
CA GLN A 67 -25.32 -10.84 -2.95
C GLN A 67 -24.07 -10.04 -3.34
N VAL A 68 -22.89 -10.62 -3.10
CA VAL A 68 -21.61 -10.06 -3.55
C VAL A 68 -21.53 -10.18 -5.07
N GLN A 69 -21.19 -9.06 -5.72
CA GLN A 69 -21.09 -9.00 -7.19
C GLN A 69 -19.75 -9.48 -7.73
N GLN A 70 -18.69 -9.34 -6.93
CA GLN A 70 -17.36 -9.81 -7.30
C GLN A 70 -17.25 -11.31 -7.01
N SER A 71 -16.92 -12.08 -8.03
CA SER A 71 -16.88 -13.54 -7.93
C SER A 71 -15.50 -14.16 -8.20
N ASN A 72 -14.61 -13.47 -8.90
CA ASN A 72 -13.26 -13.94 -9.19
C ASN A 72 -12.36 -12.80 -9.70
N PHE A 73 -11.11 -13.08 -10.04
CA PHE A 73 -10.11 -12.12 -10.53
C PHE A 73 -10.51 -11.33 -11.78
N HIS A 74 -11.50 -11.76 -12.54
CA HIS A 74 -11.99 -11.01 -13.70
C HIS A 74 -12.78 -9.75 -13.32
N ASN A 75 -13.41 -9.73 -12.15
CA ASN A 75 -14.21 -8.59 -11.65
C ASN A 75 -13.81 -8.13 -10.24
N TYR A 76 -12.76 -8.74 -9.65
CA TYR A 76 -12.08 -8.25 -8.45
C TYR A 76 -10.61 -7.99 -8.79
N ARG A 77 -10.33 -6.76 -9.25
CA ARG A 77 -9.02 -6.39 -9.76
C ARG A 77 -7.97 -6.36 -8.67
N GLN A 78 -6.80 -6.96 -8.96
CA GLN A 78 -5.59 -6.89 -8.15
C GLN A 78 -4.50 -6.09 -8.88
N LEU A 79 -3.57 -5.53 -8.13
CA LEU A 79 -2.34 -4.96 -8.67
C LEU A 79 -1.53 -6.05 -9.40
N ARG A 80 -1.11 -5.78 -10.62
CA ARG A 80 -0.33 -6.73 -11.42
C ARG A 80 1.15 -6.45 -11.29
N ILE A 81 1.98 -7.46 -11.55
CA ILE A 81 3.44 -7.36 -11.40
C ILE A 81 4.05 -6.21 -12.22
N ASN A 82 3.48 -5.92 -13.38
CA ASN A 82 3.94 -4.83 -14.24
C ASN A 82 3.40 -3.43 -13.85
N GLU A 83 2.56 -3.36 -12.83
CA GLU A 83 2.01 -2.13 -12.23
C GLU A 83 2.60 -1.88 -10.84
N ALA A 84 3.20 -2.92 -10.23
CA ALA A 84 3.77 -2.85 -8.90
C ALA A 84 5.04 -1.98 -8.90
N PRO A 85 5.10 -0.94 -8.07
CA PRO A 85 6.33 -0.19 -7.86
C PRO A 85 7.33 -0.97 -7.01
N GLY A 86 8.61 -0.59 -7.08
CA GLY A 86 9.59 -1.05 -6.11
C GLY A 86 9.28 -0.54 -4.70
N VAL A 87 9.50 -1.38 -3.71
CA VAL A 87 9.37 -1.03 -2.29
C VAL A 87 10.75 -1.09 -1.64
N GLU A 88 11.18 0.05 -1.10
CA GLU A 88 12.42 0.13 -0.32
C GLU A 88 12.09 -0.05 1.16
N VAL A 89 12.72 -1.01 1.83
CA VAL A 89 12.45 -1.31 3.23
C VAL A 89 13.72 -1.16 4.06
N HIS A 90 13.60 -0.43 5.17
CA HIS A 90 14.68 -0.25 6.15
C HIS A 90 14.27 -0.86 7.49
N ILE A 91 15.07 -1.78 8.00
CA ILE A 91 14.90 -2.32 9.34
C ILE A 91 15.67 -1.42 10.31
N VAL A 92 14.96 -0.85 11.28
CA VAL A 92 15.58 -0.07 12.35
C VAL A 92 16.17 -1.03 13.37
N PRO A 93 17.48 -0.92 13.68
CA PRO A 93 18.08 -1.76 14.71
C PRO A 93 17.41 -1.55 16.07
N SER A 94 17.03 -2.64 16.73
CA SER A 94 16.35 -2.61 18.03
C SER A 94 16.74 -3.84 18.85
N SER A 95 16.76 -3.69 20.17
CA SER A 95 16.99 -4.76 21.15
C SER A 95 15.71 -5.13 21.92
N GLU A 96 14.59 -4.52 21.56
CA GLU A 96 13.30 -4.80 22.18
C GLU A 96 12.80 -6.22 21.81
N ASP A 97 11.79 -6.70 22.53
CA ASP A 97 11.17 -7.98 22.22
C ASP A 97 10.62 -8.02 20.78
N PRO A 98 10.68 -9.17 20.11
CA PRO A 98 10.21 -9.28 18.72
C PRO A 98 8.72 -8.92 18.59
N GLY A 99 8.41 -8.02 17.67
CA GLY A 99 7.05 -7.65 17.27
C GLY A 99 6.57 -8.36 16.02
N GLY A 100 5.27 -8.27 15.74
CA GLY A 100 4.66 -8.85 14.54
C GLY A 100 4.98 -8.05 13.27
N VAL A 101 5.26 -8.74 12.16
CA VAL A 101 5.58 -8.12 10.87
C VAL A 101 4.63 -8.55 9.72
N GLY A 102 3.63 -9.40 10.02
CA GLY A 102 2.77 -9.97 8.99
C GLY A 102 1.87 -8.98 8.26
N GLU A 103 1.30 -8.00 8.97
CA GLU A 103 0.31 -7.07 8.43
C GLU A 103 0.72 -5.60 8.51
N THR A 104 1.88 -5.32 9.09
CA THR A 104 2.33 -3.95 9.37
C THR A 104 2.51 -3.12 8.09
N GLY A 105 2.99 -3.71 7.00
CA GLY A 105 3.11 -3.06 5.70
C GLY A 105 1.77 -2.68 5.07
N THR A 106 0.73 -3.48 5.30
CA THR A 106 -0.59 -3.31 4.69
C THR A 106 -1.34 -2.08 5.24
N ALA A 107 -1.22 -1.83 6.54
CA ALA A 107 -2.05 -0.81 7.21
C ALA A 107 -1.70 0.63 6.83
N LEU A 108 -0.44 0.93 6.56
CA LEU A 108 0.03 2.30 6.41
C LEU A 108 0.06 2.82 4.97
N ILE A 109 0.03 1.94 3.97
CA ILE A 109 0.13 2.36 2.57
C ILE A 109 -1.08 3.18 2.11
N GLY A 110 -2.29 2.84 2.54
CA GLY A 110 -3.49 3.60 2.19
C GLY A 110 -3.43 5.06 2.62
N PRO A 111 -3.23 5.38 3.91
CA PRO A 111 -3.09 6.76 4.36
C PRO A 111 -1.87 7.48 3.78
N ALA A 112 -0.73 6.81 3.59
CA ALA A 112 0.46 7.39 2.97
C ALA A 112 0.19 7.78 1.51
N LEU A 113 -0.48 6.90 0.74
CA LEU A 113 -0.90 7.16 -0.64
C LEU A 113 -1.85 8.35 -0.74
N LEU A 114 -2.87 8.42 0.14
CA LEU A 114 -3.82 9.53 0.16
C LEU A 114 -3.17 10.87 0.53
N ASN A 115 -2.19 10.87 1.43
CA ASN A 115 -1.45 12.06 1.79
C ASN A 115 -0.56 12.54 0.64
N ALA A 116 0.15 11.63 -0.03
CA ALA A 116 0.97 11.95 -1.19
C ALA A 116 0.11 12.48 -2.35
N LEU A 117 -1.06 11.85 -2.60
CA LEU A 117 -2.02 12.31 -3.61
C LEU A 117 -2.49 13.73 -3.30
N ALA A 118 -2.87 14.01 -2.06
CA ALA A 118 -3.33 15.33 -1.66
C ALA A 118 -2.23 16.39 -1.81
N ALA A 119 -0.97 16.05 -1.52
CA ALA A 119 0.16 16.94 -1.72
C ALA A 119 0.42 17.24 -3.20
N ALA A 120 0.23 16.25 -4.08
CA ALA A 120 0.49 16.38 -5.51
C ALA A 120 -0.65 17.05 -6.29
N SER A 121 -1.91 16.77 -5.92
CA SER A 121 -3.10 17.23 -6.66
C SER A 121 -3.87 18.37 -5.99
N GLY A 122 -3.66 18.61 -4.69
CA GLY A 122 -4.49 19.47 -3.87
C GLY A 122 -5.84 18.85 -3.45
N GLU A 123 -6.22 17.70 -4.03
CA GLU A 123 -7.49 17.02 -3.74
C GLU A 123 -7.34 16.06 -2.56
N ARG A 124 -8.08 16.32 -1.48
CA ARG A 124 -8.06 15.45 -0.29
C ARG A 124 -9.19 14.44 -0.32
N LEU A 125 -8.88 13.26 -0.81
CA LEU A 125 -9.81 12.13 -0.80
C LEU A 125 -9.93 11.52 0.61
N ARG A 126 -11.14 11.04 0.92
CA ARG A 126 -11.46 10.38 2.19
C ARG A 126 -12.17 9.04 1.99
N ARG A 127 -12.13 8.52 0.79
CA ARG A 127 -12.71 7.23 0.42
C ARG A 127 -11.74 6.46 -0.47
N LEU A 128 -11.68 5.18 -0.28
CA LEU A 128 -10.99 4.20 -1.10
C LEU A 128 -12.02 3.27 -1.76
N PRO A 129 -11.66 2.57 -2.82
CA PRO A 129 -10.41 2.68 -3.58
C PRO A 129 -10.32 3.97 -4.40
N LEU A 130 -9.11 4.34 -4.82
CA LEU A 130 -8.87 5.55 -5.63
C LEU A 130 -9.59 5.52 -6.99
N SER A 131 -9.82 4.33 -7.53
CA SER A 131 -10.57 4.12 -8.78
C SER A 131 -11.98 4.72 -8.73
N ARG A 132 -12.61 4.80 -7.56
CA ARG A 132 -13.92 5.47 -7.39
C ARG A 132 -13.89 6.97 -7.67
N ALA A 133 -12.74 7.61 -7.44
CA ALA A 133 -12.54 9.03 -7.73
C ALA A 133 -11.97 9.27 -9.14
N GLY A 134 -11.88 8.21 -9.94
CA GLY A 134 -11.38 8.24 -11.31
C GLY A 134 -9.85 8.21 -11.43
N TYR A 135 -9.12 7.99 -10.33
CA TYR A 135 -7.67 7.81 -10.36
C TYR A 135 -7.31 6.39 -10.79
N PHE A 136 -6.25 6.26 -11.55
CA PHE A 136 -5.74 4.97 -12.02
C PHE A 136 -4.20 4.96 -12.03
N PRO A 137 -3.56 3.82 -11.75
CA PRO A 137 -2.11 3.73 -11.81
C PRO A 137 -1.64 3.76 -13.26
N VAL A 138 -0.56 4.49 -13.49
CA VAL A 138 0.20 4.46 -14.75
C VAL A 138 1.55 3.84 -14.51
N LYS A 139 2.08 3.12 -15.51
CA LYS A 139 3.38 2.47 -15.39
C LYS A 139 4.47 3.47 -15.02
N GLY A 140 5.36 3.06 -14.13
CA GLY A 140 6.66 3.67 -13.99
C GLY A 140 7.46 3.54 -15.30
N ALA A 141 8.30 4.52 -15.58
CA ALA A 141 9.27 4.43 -16.66
C ALA A 141 10.36 3.43 -16.28
#